data_a02591c9a086a04340a428f15c5127b9
#
_entry.id   a02591c9a086a04340a428f15c5127b9
#
_cell.length_a   1.000
_cell.length_b   1.000
_cell.length_c   1.000
_cell.angle_alpha   90.00
_cell.angle_beta   90.00
_cell.angle_gamma   90.00
#
_symmetry.space_group_name_H-M   'P 1'
#
loop_
_entity.id
_entity.type
_entity.pdbx_description
1 polymer ?
#
loop_
_entity_poly.entity_id
_entity_poly.type
_entity_poly.pdbx_seq_one_letter_code
_entity_poly.pdbx_strand_id
1 'polypeptide(L)'
;MPLRTVEVVNKDTTGEPLCRFTEDTYSAWKVQARKKRMLILGGGRLAKELYRVILSERPGLMEIVGVLVEENKRTEGNPSIPGIVGTHEQLAQVVEEQRVNTIVVCFEDRRSVLPVEQLLDLKAMGINILDGHQLFEEVSGRLSVDSLRPSAVIFSSGFQQHKVTRLTKRFVDLLVSVSGLVLLAPVFCLIALLIKMDSSGPVIYRQYRVGLLGRPFLIWKFRSMKQDAEKLGPQWAQENDPRISRVGWWLRKTRMDEFPQLINVLKGEMSLVGPRPERPMFVQDLRKVIPYYDLRHTVRPGITGWAQTNFRYGASAEDAHMKLQYDLYYVKRLSFALDMRILVQTVRVMLIGEGAQ
;
A
#
# COMPACT_ATOMS: atom_id res chain seq x y z
N MET A 1 26.11 43.92 2.72
CA MET A 1 26.98 43.02 3.49
C MET A 1 27.24 41.78 2.64
N PRO A 2 28.44 41.54 2.12
CA PRO A 2 28.69 40.37 1.27
C PRO A 2 28.77 39.12 2.15
N LEU A 3 27.99 38.11 1.78
CA LEU A 3 28.03 36.78 2.39
C LEU A 3 29.41 36.16 2.11
N ARG A 4 30.09 35.75 3.17
CA ARG A 4 31.36 35.04 3.10
C ARG A 4 31.16 33.69 2.39
N THR A 5 31.99 33.46 1.39
CA THR A 5 32.22 32.18 0.74
C THR A 5 32.60 31.15 1.80
N VAL A 6 31.80 30.11 1.97
CA VAL A 6 32.19 28.96 2.76
C VAL A 6 32.87 28.00 1.78
N GLU A 7 34.19 28.04 1.73
CA GLU A 7 35.00 26.98 1.14
C GLU A 7 34.94 25.75 2.04
N VAL A 8 34.15 24.76 1.67
CA VAL A 8 34.28 23.42 2.25
C VAL A 8 35.29 22.65 1.41
N VAL A 9 36.54 22.73 1.84
CA VAL A 9 37.62 21.94 1.23
C VAL A 9 37.74 20.63 1.99
N ASN A 10 37.03 19.62 1.53
CA ASN A 10 37.39 18.24 1.87
C ASN A 10 38.36 17.75 0.79
N LYS A 11 39.58 17.39 1.19
CA LYS A 11 40.62 16.88 0.32
C LYS A 11 40.66 15.36 0.45
N ASP A 12 40.77 14.68 -0.68
CA ASP A 12 41.11 13.26 -0.69
C ASP A 12 42.58 13.05 -0.23
N THR A 13 43.02 11.80 -0.16
CA THR A 13 44.39 11.41 0.21
C THR A 13 45.44 11.94 -0.75
N THR A 14 45.08 12.51 -1.88
CA THR A 14 45.96 13.11 -2.90
C THR A 14 45.95 14.63 -2.90
N GLY A 15 45.06 15.24 -2.08
CA GLY A 15 45.00 16.71 -1.89
C GLY A 15 44.13 17.45 -2.92
N GLU A 16 43.42 16.77 -3.81
CA GLU A 16 42.50 17.40 -4.75
C GLU A 16 41.07 17.52 -4.17
N PRO A 17 40.34 18.60 -4.51
CA PRO A 17 38.93 18.77 -4.06
C PRO A 17 38.01 17.79 -4.78
N LEU A 18 37.26 17.01 -4.02
CA LEU A 18 36.34 15.98 -4.50
C LEU A 18 35.17 16.46 -5.38
N CYS A 19 34.80 17.75 -5.32
CA CYS A 19 33.87 18.39 -6.24
C CYS A 19 34.07 19.90 -6.31
N ARG A 20 34.24 20.46 -7.53
CA ARG A 20 34.15 21.90 -7.79
C ARG A 20 32.79 22.24 -8.40
N PHE A 21 31.85 22.68 -7.59
CA PHE A 21 30.66 23.35 -8.13
C PHE A 21 30.91 24.87 -8.11
N THR A 22 30.61 25.51 -9.23
CA THR A 22 30.76 26.96 -9.36
C THR A 22 29.44 27.66 -8.94
N GLU A 23 29.53 28.92 -8.50
CA GLU A 23 28.37 29.74 -8.11
C GLU A 23 27.31 29.86 -9.26
N ASP A 24 27.78 29.81 -10.51
CA ASP A 24 26.91 29.85 -11.69
C ASP A 24 26.05 28.60 -11.81
N THR A 25 26.57 27.44 -11.41
CA THR A 25 25.81 26.17 -11.39
C THR A 25 24.70 26.22 -10.34
N TYR A 26 24.97 26.83 -9.17
CA TYR A 26 24.00 26.98 -8.10
C TYR A 26 22.85 27.93 -8.43
N SER A 27 23.13 29.04 -9.13
CA SER A 27 22.12 30.00 -9.57
C SER A 27 21.23 29.46 -10.70
N ALA A 28 21.79 28.69 -11.63
CA ALA A 28 21.06 28.04 -12.70
C ALA A 28 20.03 27.01 -12.20
N TRP A 29 20.31 26.36 -11.09
CA TRP A 29 19.39 25.38 -10.48
C TRP A 29 18.16 26.01 -9.83
N LYS A 30 18.29 27.19 -9.25
CA LYS A 30 17.16 27.91 -8.63
C LYS A 30 16.08 28.36 -9.59
N VAL A 31 16.42 28.62 -10.84
CA VAL A 31 15.51 29.19 -11.84
C VAL A 31 14.69 28.13 -12.59
N GLN A 32 15.14 26.87 -12.62
CA GLN A 32 14.56 25.83 -13.47
C GLN A 32 13.66 24.81 -12.73
N ALA A 33 13.17 25.12 -11.53
CA ALA A 33 12.42 24.21 -10.63
C ALA A 33 10.96 23.91 -11.08
N ARG A 34 10.66 23.77 -12.36
CA ARG A 34 9.31 23.41 -12.84
C ARG A 34 9.08 21.92 -13.08
N LYS A 35 10.12 21.10 -13.31
CA LYS A 35 10.01 19.62 -13.38
C LYS A 35 10.99 18.99 -12.39
N LYS A 36 10.53 18.05 -11.59
CA LYS A 36 11.42 17.28 -10.71
C LYS A 36 12.22 16.30 -11.57
N ARG A 37 13.51 16.62 -11.80
CA ARG A 37 14.47 15.73 -12.47
C ARG A 37 15.07 14.81 -11.44
N MET A 38 14.71 13.54 -11.51
CA MET A 38 14.98 12.54 -10.48
C MET A 38 16.03 11.54 -10.94
N LEU A 39 17.00 11.29 -10.09
CA LEU A 39 18.00 10.23 -10.24
C LEU A 39 17.74 9.15 -9.19
N ILE A 40 17.63 7.90 -9.59
CA ILE A 40 17.47 6.76 -8.68
C ILE A 40 18.85 6.18 -8.37
N LEU A 41 19.17 6.04 -7.10
CA LEU A 41 20.41 5.49 -6.61
C LEU A 41 20.17 4.09 -6.03
N GLY A 42 20.63 3.06 -6.73
CA GLY A 42 20.47 1.64 -6.42
C GLY A 42 19.72 0.87 -7.50
N GLY A 43 20.13 -0.38 -7.76
CA GLY A 43 19.59 -1.26 -8.81
C GLY A 43 18.76 -2.44 -8.30
N GLY A 44 18.30 -2.42 -7.04
CA GLY A 44 17.54 -3.49 -6.41
C GLY A 44 16.06 -3.56 -6.83
N ARG A 45 15.29 -4.44 -6.17
CA ARG A 45 13.86 -4.63 -6.44
C ARG A 45 13.06 -3.34 -6.25
N LEU A 46 13.34 -2.61 -5.17
CA LEU A 46 12.66 -1.34 -4.87
C LEU A 46 12.83 -0.32 -5.99
N ALA A 47 14.04 -0.18 -6.54
CA ALA A 47 14.30 0.74 -7.65
C ALA A 47 13.47 0.38 -8.90
N LYS A 48 13.37 -0.92 -9.22
CA LYS A 48 12.56 -1.43 -10.34
C LYS A 48 11.08 -1.16 -10.16
N GLU A 49 10.55 -1.45 -8.97
CA GLU A 49 9.15 -1.21 -8.64
C GLU A 49 8.83 0.29 -8.68
N LEU A 50 9.68 1.12 -8.07
CA LEU A 50 9.51 2.57 -8.05
C LEU A 50 9.55 3.16 -9.47
N TYR A 51 10.50 2.72 -10.30
CA TYR A 51 10.59 3.14 -11.69
C TYR A 51 9.28 2.85 -12.45
N ARG A 52 8.75 1.63 -12.34
CA ARG A 52 7.50 1.23 -12.99
C ARG A 52 6.31 2.05 -12.48
N VAL A 53 6.20 2.23 -11.16
CA VAL A 53 5.10 2.95 -10.54
C VAL A 53 5.08 4.43 -10.95
N ILE A 54 6.23 5.08 -10.99
CA ILE A 54 6.31 6.49 -11.41
C ILE A 54 5.85 6.65 -12.86
N LEU A 55 6.29 5.76 -13.75
CA LEU A 55 5.89 5.81 -15.16
C LEU A 55 4.41 5.52 -15.38
N SER A 56 3.81 4.60 -14.60
CA SER A 56 2.41 4.21 -14.78
C SER A 56 1.42 5.12 -14.06
N GLU A 57 1.72 5.56 -12.84
CA GLU A 57 0.75 6.25 -11.99
C GLU A 57 0.91 7.78 -11.97
N ARG A 58 2.10 8.30 -12.31
CA ARG A 58 2.41 9.73 -12.29
C ARG A 58 3.17 10.22 -13.52
N PRO A 59 2.73 9.89 -14.74
CA PRO A 59 3.41 10.35 -15.95
C PRO A 59 3.42 11.86 -16.00
N GLY A 60 4.61 12.45 -16.07
CA GLY A 60 4.80 13.91 -16.24
C GLY A 60 5.00 14.72 -14.95
N LEU A 61 4.80 14.18 -13.76
CA LEU A 61 5.08 14.87 -12.49
C LEU A 61 6.58 14.86 -12.13
N MET A 62 7.27 13.75 -12.49
CA MET A 62 8.68 13.53 -12.23
C MET A 62 9.33 12.98 -13.50
N GLU A 63 10.46 13.53 -13.87
CA GLU A 63 11.28 13.05 -14.98
C GLU A 63 12.40 12.18 -14.40
N ILE A 64 12.36 10.88 -14.65
CA ILE A 64 13.46 9.98 -14.25
C ILE A 64 14.59 10.17 -15.26
N VAL A 65 15.69 10.77 -14.81
CA VAL A 65 16.87 11.04 -15.64
C VAL A 65 17.70 9.78 -15.85
N GLY A 66 17.76 8.93 -14.83
CA GLY A 66 18.50 7.68 -14.90
C GLY A 66 18.55 6.93 -13.58
N VAL A 67 19.24 5.79 -13.62
CA VAL A 67 19.49 4.94 -12.46
C VAL A 67 21.00 4.72 -12.34
N LEU A 68 21.55 4.96 -11.16
CA LEU A 68 22.92 4.59 -10.81
C LEU A 68 22.92 3.29 -10.03
N VAL A 69 23.76 2.34 -10.45
CA VAL A 69 23.83 1.01 -9.85
C VAL A 69 25.19 0.77 -9.18
N GLU A 70 25.28 -0.26 -8.35
CA GLU A 70 26.53 -0.77 -7.83
C GLU A 70 27.34 -1.40 -8.98
N GLU A 71 28.66 -1.25 -8.95
CA GLU A 71 29.56 -1.75 -10.02
C GLU A 71 29.39 -3.26 -10.24
N ASN A 72 29.28 -4.04 -9.17
CA ASN A 72 29.03 -5.48 -9.22
C ASN A 72 27.71 -5.86 -9.93
N LYS A 73 26.71 -4.98 -9.92
CA LYS A 73 25.39 -5.21 -10.55
C LYS A 73 25.32 -4.72 -12.01
N ARG A 74 26.30 -3.94 -12.44
CA ARG A 74 26.43 -3.50 -13.84
C ARG A 74 26.85 -4.64 -14.76
N THR A 75 27.74 -5.51 -14.27
CA THR A 75 28.29 -6.66 -15.03
C THR A 75 27.30 -7.82 -15.17
N GLU A 76 26.32 -7.95 -14.28
CA GLU A 76 25.32 -9.03 -14.35
C GLU A 76 24.27 -8.85 -15.44
N GLY A 77 24.40 -7.82 -16.30
CA GLY A 77 23.52 -7.62 -17.46
C GLY A 77 22.04 -7.68 -17.09
N ASN A 78 21.62 -6.97 -16.04
CA ASN A 78 20.25 -7.04 -15.56
C ASN A 78 19.31 -6.23 -16.51
N PRO A 79 18.71 -6.86 -17.55
CA PRO A 79 17.93 -6.16 -18.58
C PRO A 79 16.67 -5.50 -18.06
N SER A 80 16.42 -5.59 -16.75
CA SER A 80 15.13 -5.26 -16.16
C SER A 80 15.03 -3.81 -15.65
N ILE A 81 16.08 -2.98 -15.71
CA ILE A 81 16.01 -1.56 -15.36
C ILE A 81 16.39 -0.75 -16.59
N PRO A 82 15.42 -0.11 -17.25
CA PRO A 82 15.73 0.84 -18.31
C PRO A 82 16.38 2.09 -17.72
N GLY A 83 17.38 2.67 -18.45
CA GLY A 83 17.95 3.96 -18.07
C GLY A 83 19.08 3.91 -17.04
N ILE A 84 19.87 2.82 -16.98
CA ILE A 84 21.14 2.82 -16.22
C ILE A 84 22.11 3.79 -16.92
N VAL A 85 22.50 4.86 -16.18
CA VAL A 85 23.38 5.93 -16.69
C VAL A 85 24.80 5.86 -16.14
N GLY A 86 25.06 5.02 -15.13
CA GLY A 86 26.40 4.85 -14.56
C GLY A 86 26.41 4.09 -13.24
N THR A 87 27.53 4.23 -12.53
CA THR A 87 27.73 3.68 -11.19
C THR A 87 27.60 4.77 -10.12
N HIS A 88 27.42 4.37 -8.86
CA HIS A 88 27.31 5.31 -7.75
C HIS A 88 28.55 6.20 -7.55
N GLU A 89 29.72 5.79 -8.05
CA GLU A 89 30.95 6.59 -8.04
C GLU A 89 30.85 7.83 -8.93
N GLN A 90 30.04 7.75 -10.00
CA GLN A 90 29.78 8.84 -10.94
C GLN A 90 28.63 9.78 -10.48
N LEU A 91 28.19 9.65 -9.23
CA LEU A 91 27.02 10.38 -8.72
C LEU A 91 27.11 11.89 -8.93
N ALA A 92 28.21 12.52 -8.53
CA ALA A 92 28.39 13.96 -8.64
C ALA A 92 28.39 14.44 -10.10
N GLN A 93 29.10 13.71 -10.98
CA GLN A 93 29.17 14.02 -12.39
C GLN A 93 27.80 13.94 -13.07
N VAL A 94 27.04 12.86 -12.85
CA VAL A 94 25.71 12.68 -13.42
C VAL A 94 24.73 13.72 -12.92
N VAL A 95 24.82 14.09 -11.62
CA VAL A 95 23.98 15.14 -11.03
C VAL A 95 24.18 16.47 -11.73
N GLU A 96 25.42 16.85 -12.03
CA GLU A 96 25.77 18.10 -12.70
C GLU A 96 25.36 18.07 -14.19
N GLU A 97 25.81 17.04 -14.94
CA GLU A 97 25.53 16.92 -16.37
C GLU A 97 24.05 16.85 -16.67
N GLN A 98 23.30 16.11 -15.87
CA GLN A 98 21.87 15.88 -16.07
C GLN A 98 20.98 16.86 -15.30
N ARG A 99 21.56 17.84 -14.60
CA ARG A 99 20.83 18.85 -13.81
C ARG A 99 19.80 18.23 -12.88
N VAL A 100 20.20 17.21 -12.15
CA VAL A 100 19.34 16.48 -11.18
C VAL A 100 19.03 17.38 -10.00
N ASN A 101 17.76 17.46 -9.59
CA ASN A 101 17.35 18.21 -8.41
C ASN A 101 16.80 17.31 -7.29
N THR A 102 16.60 16.04 -7.58
CA THR A 102 16.08 15.06 -6.61
C THR A 102 16.82 13.73 -6.78
N ILE A 103 17.36 13.20 -5.69
CA ILE A 103 17.99 11.88 -5.64
C ILE A 103 17.11 10.98 -4.77
N VAL A 104 16.82 9.77 -5.26
CA VAL A 104 16.05 8.78 -4.53
C VAL A 104 16.92 7.57 -4.21
N VAL A 105 17.12 7.32 -2.93
CA VAL A 105 17.99 6.26 -2.43
C VAL A 105 17.21 4.96 -2.31
N CYS A 106 17.51 3.98 -3.18
CA CYS A 106 16.86 2.68 -3.27
C CYS A 106 17.79 1.50 -2.95
N PHE A 107 18.88 1.72 -2.23
CA PHE A 107 19.75 0.61 -1.82
C PHE A 107 19.07 -0.33 -0.84
N GLU A 108 19.16 -1.63 -1.09
CA GLU A 108 18.70 -2.67 -0.17
C GLU A 108 19.66 -2.78 1.03
N ASP A 109 20.96 -2.71 0.82
CA ASP A 109 21.95 -2.56 1.90
C ASP A 109 22.68 -1.22 1.84
N ARG A 110 22.52 -0.42 2.89
CA ARG A 110 23.10 0.92 3.00
C ARG A 110 24.46 0.94 3.70
N ARG A 111 24.84 -0.17 4.35
CA ARG A 111 25.96 -0.17 5.31
C ARG A 111 27.32 0.04 4.67
N SER A 112 27.53 -0.44 3.44
CA SER A 112 28.84 -0.37 2.77
C SER A 112 28.82 0.30 1.40
N VAL A 113 27.65 0.70 0.90
CA VAL A 113 27.46 1.12 -0.50
C VAL A 113 26.94 2.54 -0.63
N LEU A 114 26.40 3.12 0.47
CA LEU A 114 25.84 4.45 0.43
C LEU A 114 26.96 5.49 0.39
N PRO A 115 27.08 6.32 -0.67
CA PRO A 115 28.08 7.40 -0.75
C PRO A 115 27.68 8.58 0.16
N VAL A 116 27.82 8.38 1.47
CA VAL A 116 27.30 9.29 2.51
C VAL A 116 27.84 10.70 2.35
N GLU A 117 29.16 10.85 2.14
CA GLU A 117 29.80 12.15 2.01
C GLU A 117 29.29 12.92 0.80
N GLN A 118 29.26 12.28 -0.38
CA GLN A 118 28.74 12.90 -1.60
C GLN A 118 27.26 13.30 -1.44
N LEU A 119 26.45 12.46 -0.78
CA LEU A 119 25.04 12.79 -0.53
C LEU A 119 24.87 13.97 0.42
N LEU A 120 25.74 14.11 1.45
CA LEU A 120 25.71 15.24 2.36
C LEU A 120 26.08 16.54 1.63
N ASP A 121 27.12 16.51 0.79
CA ASP A 121 27.53 17.66 0.00
C ASP A 121 26.42 18.11 -0.97
N LEU A 122 25.85 17.16 -1.71
CA LEU A 122 24.75 17.44 -2.63
C LEU A 122 23.50 17.97 -1.90
N LYS A 123 23.23 17.48 -0.69
CA LYS A 123 22.16 17.99 0.15
C LYS A 123 22.42 19.42 0.62
N ALA A 124 23.66 19.74 1.00
CA ALA A 124 24.09 21.10 1.37
C ALA A 124 23.94 22.07 0.17
N MET A 125 24.13 21.60 -1.05
CA MET A 125 23.90 22.34 -2.29
C MET A 125 22.42 22.50 -2.66
N GLY A 126 21.48 21.92 -1.90
CA GLY A 126 20.04 22.08 -2.09
C GLY A 126 19.39 20.97 -2.93
N ILE A 127 20.10 19.89 -3.23
CA ILE A 127 19.50 18.70 -3.85
C ILE A 127 18.57 18.00 -2.85
N ASN A 128 17.38 17.67 -3.30
CA ASN A 128 16.43 16.93 -2.47
C ASN A 128 16.79 15.44 -2.45
N ILE A 129 17.07 14.89 -1.27
CA ILE A 129 17.37 13.47 -1.10
C ILE A 129 16.21 12.80 -0.41
N LEU A 130 15.62 11.80 -1.10
CA LEU A 130 14.45 11.08 -0.64
C LEU A 130 14.81 9.61 -0.39
N ASP A 131 14.12 9.04 0.60
CA ASP A 131 14.12 7.59 0.81
C ASP A 131 13.22 6.91 -0.22
N GLY A 132 13.74 5.88 -0.90
CA GLY A 132 12.99 5.17 -1.95
C GLY A 132 11.74 4.46 -1.43
N HIS A 133 11.77 3.90 -0.20
CA HIS A 133 10.58 3.30 0.39
C HIS A 133 9.50 4.34 0.67
N GLN A 134 9.90 5.49 1.23
CA GLN A 134 8.94 6.56 1.50
C GLN A 134 8.31 7.09 0.21
N LEU A 135 9.10 7.32 -0.83
CA LEU A 135 8.58 7.79 -2.11
C LEU A 135 7.66 6.74 -2.76
N PHE A 136 8.04 5.46 -2.70
CA PHE A 136 7.19 4.37 -3.20
C PHE A 136 5.82 4.36 -2.51
N GLU A 137 5.80 4.47 -1.17
CA GLU A 137 4.56 4.56 -0.39
C GLU A 137 3.70 5.76 -0.77
N GLU A 138 4.32 6.93 -0.99
CA GLU A 138 3.60 8.17 -1.33
C GLU A 138 3.00 8.13 -2.74
N VAL A 139 3.69 7.50 -3.69
CA VAL A 139 3.24 7.42 -5.08
C VAL A 139 2.23 6.31 -5.28
N SER A 140 2.52 5.10 -4.77
CA SER A 140 1.72 3.90 -5.02
C SER A 140 0.60 3.65 -4.01
N GLY A 141 0.64 4.30 -2.84
CA GLY A 141 -0.30 4.02 -1.75
C GLY A 141 -0.19 2.60 -1.16
N ARG A 142 0.98 1.96 -1.28
CA ARG A 142 1.27 0.60 -0.78
C ARG A 142 2.69 0.48 -0.25
N LEU A 143 2.98 -0.58 0.53
CA LEU A 143 4.33 -0.90 0.99
C LEU A 143 4.95 -1.97 0.08
N SER A 144 6.21 -1.80 -0.30
CA SER A 144 6.96 -2.88 -0.98
C SER A 144 7.38 -3.93 0.06
N VAL A 145 6.59 -5.00 0.17
CA VAL A 145 6.79 -6.06 1.18
C VAL A 145 8.10 -6.81 0.94
N ASP A 146 8.46 -7.05 -0.32
CA ASP A 146 9.66 -7.81 -0.69
C ASP A 146 10.97 -7.09 -0.35
N SER A 147 10.94 -5.77 -0.33
CA SER A 147 12.10 -4.94 0.03
C SER A 147 12.07 -4.47 1.49
N LEU A 148 11.03 -4.85 2.25
CA LEU A 148 10.83 -4.41 3.62
C LEU A 148 11.77 -5.15 4.58
N ARG A 149 12.61 -4.42 5.30
CA ARG A 149 13.48 -4.99 6.33
C ARG A 149 12.78 -5.03 7.69
N PRO A 150 13.06 -6.03 8.54
CA PRO A 150 12.53 -6.07 9.91
C PRO A 150 12.82 -4.78 10.69
N SER A 151 14.03 -4.24 10.56
CA SER A 151 14.42 -2.98 11.18
C SER A 151 13.57 -1.79 10.71
N ALA A 152 13.20 -1.75 9.42
CA ALA A 152 12.34 -0.69 8.90
C ALA A 152 10.93 -0.76 9.50
N VAL A 153 10.42 -1.95 9.78
CA VAL A 153 9.12 -2.12 10.47
C VAL A 153 9.22 -1.69 11.94
N ILE A 154 10.28 -2.14 12.64
CA ILE A 154 10.47 -1.89 14.08
C ILE A 154 10.68 -0.39 14.35
N PHE A 155 11.51 0.28 13.55
CA PHE A 155 11.91 1.67 13.78
C PHE A 155 11.08 2.70 12.99
N SER A 156 10.14 2.26 12.16
CA SER A 156 9.28 3.22 11.44
C SER A 156 8.33 3.93 12.41
N SER A 157 8.05 5.19 12.14
CA SER A 157 7.09 6.01 12.90
C SER A 157 5.62 5.57 12.73
N GLY A 158 5.36 4.59 11.87
CA GLY A 158 4.03 4.01 11.64
C GLY A 158 3.77 2.77 12.50
N PHE A 159 2.69 2.06 12.22
CA PHE A 159 2.21 0.87 12.94
C PHE A 159 1.77 1.10 14.39
N GLN A 160 1.86 2.33 14.90
CA GLN A 160 1.39 2.68 16.24
C GLN A 160 -0.01 3.27 16.16
N GLN A 161 -0.93 2.68 16.91
CA GLN A 161 -2.29 3.20 17.02
C GLN A 161 -2.37 4.15 18.21
N HIS A 162 -2.51 5.45 17.96
CA HIS A 162 -2.79 6.41 19.02
C HIS A 162 -4.14 6.11 19.66
N LYS A 163 -4.22 6.21 21.01
CA LYS A 163 -5.46 5.96 21.77
C LYS A 163 -6.63 6.80 21.25
N VAL A 164 -6.38 8.07 20.94
CA VAL A 164 -7.39 8.99 20.39
C VAL A 164 -7.94 8.48 19.06
N THR A 165 -7.09 8.13 18.11
CA THR A 165 -7.52 7.60 16.80
C THR A 165 -8.37 6.33 16.97
N ARG A 166 -7.98 5.43 17.88
CA ARG A 166 -8.73 4.21 18.16
C ARG A 166 -10.10 4.48 18.77
N LEU A 167 -10.20 5.46 19.70
CA LEU A 167 -11.46 5.84 20.32
C LEU A 167 -12.39 6.52 19.32
N THR A 168 -11.89 7.49 18.55
CA THR A 168 -12.67 8.20 17.52
C THR A 168 -13.19 7.21 16.47
N LYS A 169 -12.33 6.31 15.99
CA LYS A 169 -12.71 5.25 15.08
C LYS A 169 -13.82 4.38 15.65
N ARG A 170 -13.68 3.95 16.92
CA ARG A 170 -14.71 3.12 17.59
C ARG A 170 -16.04 3.84 17.74
N PHE A 171 -16.02 5.12 18.06
CA PHE A 171 -17.23 5.93 18.15
C PHE A 171 -17.96 5.99 16.80
N VAL A 172 -17.24 6.26 15.71
CA VAL A 172 -17.81 6.27 14.34
C VAL A 172 -18.33 4.89 13.95
N ASP A 173 -17.57 3.83 14.22
CA ASP A 173 -17.98 2.45 13.98
C ASP A 173 -19.34 2.14 14.65
N LEU A 174 -19.50 2.51 15.92
CA LEU A 174 -20.73 2.29 16.66
C LEU A 174 -21.88 3.14 16.11
N LEU A 175 -21.65 4.43 15.90
CA LEU A 175 -22.66 5.35 15.39
C LEU A 175 -23.23 4.88 14.06
N VAL A 176 -22.35 4.60 13.09
CA VAL A 176 -22.76 4.16 11.76
C VAL A 176 -23.40 2.78 11.79
N SER A 177 -22.92 1.86 12.64
CA SER A 177 -23.49 0.52 12.73
C SER A 177 -24.87 0.51 13.35
N VAL A 178 -25.09 1.27 14.42
CA VAL A 178 -26.42 1.40 15.06
C VAL A 178 -27.41 2.07 14.09
N SER A 179 -27.03 3.22 13.54
CA SER A 179 -27.89 3.94 12.59
C SER A 179 -28.19 3.08 11.34
N GLY A 180 -27.17 2.39 10.80
CA GLY A 180 -27.32 1.52 9.66
C GLY A 180 -28.28 0.34 9.94
N LEU A 181 -28.15 -0.33 11.08
CA LEU A 181 -29.04 -1.43 11.45
C LEU A 181 -30.49 -0.97 11.64
N VAL A 182 -30.71 0.18 12.25
CA VAL A 182 -32.06 0.74 12.46
C VAL A 182 -32.70 1.15 11.13
N LEU A 183 -31.97 1.93 10.32
CA LEU A 183 -32.48 2.47 9.04
C LEU A 183 -32.69 1.36 8.00
N LEU A 184 -31.83 0.34 7.99
CA LEU A 184 -31.91 -0.76 7.04
C LEU A 184 -32.75 -1.94 7.54
N ALA A 185 -33.33 -1.89 8.75
CA ALA A 185 -34.15 -2.97 9.27
C ALA A 185 -35.29 -3.41 8.34
N PRO A 186 -36.08 -2.51 7.72
CA PRO A 186 -37.11 -2.90 6.75
C PRO A 186 -36.51 -3.61 5.52
N VAL A 187 -35.37 -3.12 5.05
CA VAL A 187 -34.66 -3.74 3.91
C VAL A 187 -34.15 -5.14 4.28
N PHE A 188 -33.69 -5.33 5.51
CA PHE A 188 -33.23 -6.64 6.01
C PHE A 188 -34.39 -7.64 6.05
N CYS A 189 -35.58 -7.21 6.49
CA CYS A 189 -36.78 -8.06 6.46
C CYS A 189 -37.15 -8.46 5.03
N LEU A 190 -37.11 -7.51 4.08
CA LEU A 190 -37.37 -7.79 2.67
C LEU A 190 -36.35 -8.78 2.09
N ILE A 191 -35.04 -8.52 2.31
CA ILE A 191 -33.97 -9.43 1.86
C ILE A 191 -34.15 -10.83 2.46
N ALA A 192 -34.49 -10.93 3.74
CA ALA A 192 -34.74 -12.19 4.41
C ALA A 192 -35.88 -12.98 3.77
N LEU A 193 -36.96 -12.30 3.41
CA LEU A 193 -38.11 -12.89 2.70
C LEU A 193 -37.67 -13.38 1.30
N LEU A 194 -36.99 -12.55 0.52
CA LEU A 194 -36.49 -12.90 -0.81
C LEU A 194 -35.59 -14.13 -0.80
N ILE A 195 -34.66 -14.21 0.16
CA ILE A 195 -33.75 -15.36 0.32
C ILE A 195 -34.55 -16.62 0.63
N LYS A 196 -35.58 -16.53 1.47
CA LYS A 196 -36.43 -17.67 1.81
C LYS A 196 -37.28 -18.16 0.65
N MET A 197 -37.70 -17.26 -0.23
CA MET A 197 -38.45 -17.60 -1.45
C MET A 197 -37.54 -18.19 -2.53
N ASP A 198 -36.27 -17.77 -2.61
CA ASP A 198 -35.32 -18.20 -3.63
C ASP A 198 -34.73 -19.60 -3.35
N SER A 199 -34.50 -19.94 -2.09
CA SER A 199 -33.91 -21.22 -1.71
C SER A 199 -34.18 -21.62 -0.25
N SER A 200 -34.27 -22.94 0.01
CA SER A 200 -34.42 -23.50 1.37
C SER A 200 -33.15 -23.27 2.22
N GLY A 201 -33.29 -23.12 3.55
CA GLY A 201 -32.20 -23.01 4.51
C GLY A 201 -32.17 -21.67 5.27
N PRO A 202 -31.11 -21.38 6.04
CA PRO A 202 -31.02 -20.18 6.89
C PRO A 202 -30.82 -18.91 6.04
N VAL A 203 -31.37 -17.77 6.51
CA VAL A 203 -31.19 -16.44 5.87
C VAL A 203 -29.77 -15.94 6.06
N ILE A 204 -29.21 -16.17 7.24
CA ILE A 204 -27.87 -15.69 7.62
C ILE A 204 -26.86 -16.84 7.45
N TYR A 205 -25.83 -16.58 6.70
CA TYR A 205 -24.63 -17.39 6.59
C TYR A 205 -23.59 -16.91 7.60
N ARG A 206 -22.92 -17.87 8.27
CA ARG A 206 -21.87 -17.60 9.25
C ARG A 206 -20.64 -18.42 8.90
N GLN A 207 -19.46 -17.77 9.01
CA GLN A 207 -18.19 -18.44 8.70
C GLN A 207 -17.08 -17.89 9.60
N TYR A 208 -16.15 -18.77 10.02
CA TYR A 208 -14.98 -18.33 10.75
C TYR A 208 -14.03 -17.55 9.86
N ARG A 209 -13.58 -16.41 10.39
CA ARG A 209 -12.58 -15.52 9.80
C ARG A 209 -11.54 -15.14 10.84
N VAL A 210 -10.33 -14.75 10.36
CA VAL A 210 -9.27 -14.27 11.23
C VAL A 210 -9.44 -12.77 11.48
N GLY A 211 -9.46 -12.40 12.75
CA GLY A 211 -9.65 -11.03 13.21
C GLY A 211 -8.42 -10.43 13.88
N LEU A 212 -8.67 -9.49 14.80
CA LEU A 212 -7.64 -8.79 15.55
C LEU A 212 -6.71 -9.76 16.28
N LEU A 213 -5.40 -9.54 16.16
CA LEU A 213 -4.34 -10.35 16.75
C LEU A 213 -4.44 -11.85 16.39
N GLY A 214 -4.96 -12.17 15.21
CA GLY A 214 -5.10 -13.54 14.74
C GLY A 214 -6.25 -14.33 15.37
N ARG A 215 -7.10 -13.71 16.21
CA ARG A 215 -8.22 -14.39 16.88
C ARG A 215 -9.35 -14.68 15.90
N PRO A 216 -9.84 -15.92 15.81
CA PRO A 216 -10.96 -16.23 14.93
C PRO A 216 -12.26 -15.66 15.46
N PHE A 217 -13.14 -15.21 14.56
CA PHE A 217 -14.49 -14.76 14.87
C PHE A 217 -15.48 -15.23 13.80
N LEU A 218 -16.79 -15.22 14.08
CA LEU A 218 -17.84 -15.58 13.13
C LEU A 218 -18.32 -14.33 12.38
N ILE A 219 -18.00 -14.24 11.09
CA ILE A 219 -18.56 -13.20 10.22
C ILE A 219 -20.01 -13.53 9.86
N TRP A 220 -20.87 -12.51 9.82
CA TRP A 220 -22.27 -12.62 9.48
C TRP A 220 -22.52 -12.04 8.10
N LYS A 221 -23.23 -12.80 7.23
CA LYS A 221 -23.63 -12.35 5.90
C LYS A 221 -25.03 -12.83 5.58
N PHE A 222 -25.74 -12.16 4.68
CA PHE A 222 -26.88 -12.78 4.06
C PHE A 222 -26.41 -13.93 3.16
N ARG A 223 -27.19 -15.01 3.15
CA ARG A 223 -26.89 -16.14 2.28
C ARG A 223 -27.08 -15.73 0.82
N SER A 224 -26.01 -15.79 0.05
CA SER A 224 -25.97 -15.51 -1.39
C SER A 224 -25.67 -16.74 -2.24
N MET A 225 -25.37 -17.87 -1.60
CA MET A 225 -25.10 -19.15 -2.26
C MET A 225 -26.13 -20.20 -1.87
N LYS A 226 -26.29 -21.23 -2.73
CA LYS A 226 -27.11 -22.41 -2.47
C LYS A 226 -26.59 -23.16 -1.23
N GLN A 227 -27.44 -23.93 -0.55
CA GLN A 227 -27.10 -24.60 0.71
C GLN A 227 -25.89 -25.54 0.58
N ASP A 228 -25.74 -26.16 -0.58
CA ASP A 228 -24.71 -27.16 -0.87
C ASP A 228 -23.41 -26.58 -1.49
N ALA A 229 -23.25 -25.26 -1.47
CA ALA A 229 -22.17 -24.56 -2.16
C ALA A 229 -20.75 -24.96 -1.69
N GLU A 230 -20.60 -25.47 -0.47
CA GLU A 230 -19.30 -25.87 0.12
C GLU A 230 -19.14 -27.39 0.30
N LYS A 231 -19.97 -28.24 -0.34
CA LYS A 231 -19.83 -29.70 -0.26
C LYS A 231 -18.48 -30.22 -0.75
N LEU A 232 -17.85 -29.51 -1.68
CA LEU A 232 -16.52 -29.84 -2.22
C LEU A 232 -15.38 -29.15 -1.46
N GLY A 233 -15.68 -28.61 -0.27
CA GLY A 233 -14.70 -27.89 0.56
C GLY A 233 -14.64 -26.38 0.24
N PRO A 234 -13.84 -25.65 1.03
CA PRO A 234 -13.65 -24.20 0.89
C PRO A 234 -12.91 -23.87 -0.39
N GLN A 235 -13.49 -23.04 -1.23
CA GLN A 235 -12.91 -22.55 -2.47
C GLN A 235 -12.97 -21.02 -2.50
N TRP A 236 -12.04 -20.38 -3.19
CA TRP A 236 -12.16 -18.98 -3.55
C TRP A 236 -13.35 -18.78 -4.50
N ALA A 237 -14.03 -17.62 -4.39
CA ALA A 237 -15.10 -17.27 -5.29
C ALA A 237 -14.56 -17.15 -6.72
N GLN A 238 -15.29 -17.69 -7.68
CA GLN A 238 -14.99 -17.61 -9.10
C GLN A 238 -15.91 -16.58 -9.78
N GLU A 239 -15.45 -16.05 -10.90
CA GLU A 239 -16.28 -15.25 -11.77
C GLU A 239 -17.41 -16.13 -12.34
N ASN A 240 -18.69 -15.68 -12.25
CA ASN A 240 -19.87 -16.45 -12.63
C ASN A 240 -20.03 -17.79 -11.89
N ASP A 241 -19.77 -17.81 -10.59
CA ASP A 241 -19.83 -19.00 -9.74
C ASP A 241 -21.24 -19.62 -9.75
N PRO A 242 -21.45 -20.88 -10.25
CA PRO A 242 -22.76 -21.52 -10.38
C PRO A 242 -23.44 -21.83 -9.04
N ARG A 243 -22.70 -21.69 -7.93
CA ARG A 243 -23.20 -21.87 -6.57
C ARG A 243 -24.02 -20.67 -6.08
N ILE A 244 -23.94 -19.53 -6.77
CA ILE A 244 -24.66 -18.31 -6.41
C ILE A 244 -26.15 -18.50 -6.74
N SER A 245 -27.04 -18.13 -5.82
CA SER A 245 -28.48 -18.13 -6.03
C SER A 245 -28.91 -16.89 -6.84
N ARG A 246 -30.16 -16.88 -7.39
CA ARG A 246 -30.64 -15.73 -8.17
C ARG A 246 -30.68 -14.44 -7.35
N VAL A 247 -31.25 -14.49 -6.15
CA VAL A 247 -31.27 -13.37 -5.21
C VAL A 247 -29.84 -13.06 -4.74
N GLY A 248 -29.03 -14.10 -4.51
CA GLY A 248 -27.64 -13.97 -4.12
C GLY A 248 -26.78 -13.18 -5.11
N TRP A 249 -27.05 -13.31 -6.41
CA TRP A 249 -26.36 -12.54 -7.44
C TRP A 249 -26.60 -11.03 -7.27
N TRP A 250 -27.86 -10.63 -7.07
CA TRP A 250 -28.21 -9.23 -6.79
C TRP A 250 -27.58 -8.70 -5.49
N LEU A 251 -27.63 -9.52 -4.42
CA LEU A 251 -27.06 -9.15 -3.15
C LEU A 251 -25.54 -8.92 -3.25
N ARG A 252 -24.83 -9.76 -3.99
CA ARG A 252 -23.38 -9.61 -4.22
C ARG A 252 -23.06 -8.40 -5.08
N LYS A 253 -23.79 -8.22 -6.18
CA LYS A 253 -23.62 -7.07 -7.07
C LYS A 253 -23.81 -5.74 -6.35
N THR A 254 -24.75 -5.67 -5.41
CA THR A 254 -25.03 -4.48 -4.59
C THR A 254 -24.28 -4.47 -3.26
N ARG A 255 -23.51 -5.52 -2.96
CA ARG A 255 -22.82 -5.75 -1.66
C ARG A 255 -23.73 -5.75 -0.44
N MET A 256 -25.04 -5.90 -0.63
CA MET A 256 -26.02 -5.99 0.44
C MET A 256 -25.87 -7.26 1.28
N ASP A 257 -25.27 -8.32 0.70
CA ASP A 257 -24.94 -9.54 1.44
C ASP A 257 -24.02 -9.29 2.64
N GLU A 258 -23.25 -8.23 2.64
CA GLU A 258 -22.29 -7.88 3.71
C GLU A 258 -22.90 -7.01 4.84
N PHE A 259 -24.11 -6.47 4.68
CA PHE A 259 -24.74 -5.60 5.69
C PHE A 259 -24.88 -6.23 7.09
N PRO A 260 -25.15 -7.55 7.27
CA PRO A 260 -25.17 -8.16 8.58
C PRO A 260 -23.86 -8.07 9.36
N GLN A 261 -22.71 -7.76 8.67
CA GLN A 261 -21.42 -7.52 9.34
C GLN A 261 -21.45 -6.30 10.27
N LEU A 262 -22.40 -5.38 10.11
CA LEU A 262 -22.62 -4.30 11.08
C LEU A 262 -22.81 -4.83 12.50
N ILE A 263 -23.37 -6.03 12.68
CA ILE A 263 -23.45 -6.73 13.96
C ILE A 263 -22.04 -7.08 14.48
N ASN A 264 -21.15 -7.54 13.62
CA ASN A 264 -19.76 -7.82 14.02
C ASN A 264 -19.02 -6.54 14.41
N VAL A 265 -19.33 -5.41 13.74
CA VAL A 265 -18.79 -4.10 14.13
C VAL A 265 -19.30 -3.69 15.51
N LEU A 266 -20.59 -3.84 15.79
CA LEU A 266 -21.14 -3.55 17.13
C LEU A 266 -20.51 -4.41 18.23
N LYS A 267 -20.28 -5.70 17.97
CA LYS A 267 -19.60 -6.60 18.90
C LYS A 267 -18.10 -6.23 19.09
N GLY A 268 -17.52 -5.41 18.22
CA GLY A 268 -16.10 -5.05 18.27
C GLY A 268 -15.17 -6.09 17.65
N GLU A 269 -15.71 -7.08 16.94
CA GLU A 269 -14.96 -8.08 16.17
C GLU A 269 -14.41 -7.49 14.88
N MET A 270 -15.14 -6.50 14.32
CA MET A 270 -14.80 -5.78 13.10
C MET A 270 -14.83 -4.25 13.30
N SER A 271 -14.42 -3.53 12.30
CA SER A 271 -14.57 -2.09 12.10
C SER A 271 -15.23 -1.84 10.73
N LEU A 272 -15.73 -0.64 10.47
CA LEU A 272 -16.19 -0.27 9.12
C LEU A 272 -15.04 -0.34 8.13
N VAL A 273 -13.87 0.20 8.51
CA VAL A 273 -12.67 0.26 7.66
C VAL A 273 -11.54 -0.57 8.26
N GLY A 274 -10.92 -1.42 7.45
CA GLY A 274 -9.78 -2.25 7.84
C GLY A 274 -9.45 -3.31 6.78
N PRO A 275 -8.40 -4.10 6.97
CA PRO A 275 -8.09 -5.23 6.11
C PRO A 275 -9.26 -6.22 6.03
N ARG A 276 -9.55 -6.74 4.84
CA ARG A 276 -10.62 -7.74 4.67
C ARG A 276 -10.27 -9.03 5.40
N PRO A 277 -11.15 -9.59 6.25
CA PRO A 277 -10.83 -10.80 7.02
C PRO A 277 -10.84 -12.04 6.11
N GLU A 278 -9.79 -12.86 6.22
CA GLU A 278 -9.61 -14.10 5.47
C GLU A 278 -9.96 -15.34 6.29
N ARG A 279 -10.20 -16.47 5.61
CA ARG A 279 -10.46 -17.77 6.26
C ARG A 279 -9.20 -18.27 6.97
N PRO A 280 -9.31 -18.91 8.16
CA PRO A 280 -8.15 -19.38 8.90
C PRO A 280 -7.21 -20.29 8.09
N MET A 281 -7.77 -21.20 7.27
CA MET A 281 -6.96 -22.07 6.42
C MET A 281 -6.12 -21.32 5.40
N PHE A 282 -6.70 -20.31 4.72
CA PHE A 282 -5.94 -19.51 3.76
C PHE A 282 -4.87 -18.67 4.46
N VAL A 283 -5.16 -18.14 5.65
CA VAL A 283 -4.16 -17.41 6.45
C VAL A 283 -2.99 -18.33 6.83
N GLN A 284 -3.25 -19.59 7.18
CA GLN A 284 -2.19 -20.56 7.50
C GLN A 284 -1.25 -20.82 6.32
N ASP A 285 -1.79 -20.87 5.11
CA ASP A 285 -0.98 -21.11 3.91
C ASP A 285 -0.27 -19.84 3.44
N LEU A 286 -0.96 -18.69 3.45
CA LEU A 286 -0.40 -17.42 3.01
C LEU A 286 0.75 -16.94 3.91
N ARG A 287 0.68 -17.17 5.22
CA ARG A 287 1.78 -16.80 6.15
C ARG A 287 3.07 -17.60 5.94
N LYS A 288 3.00 -18.77 5.29
CA LYS A 288 4.19 -19.58 4.96
C LYS A 288 4.96 -19.01 3.78
N VAL A 289 4.25 -18.35 2.86
CA VAL A 289 4.80 -17.88 1.57
C VAL A 289 4.95 -16.36 1.48
N ILE A 290 4.20 -15.59 2.29
CA ILE A 290 4.25 -14.13 2.26
C ILE A 290 4.82 -13.61 3.58
N PRO A 291 5.98 -12.92 3.55
CA PRO A 291 6.58 -12.35 4.75
C PRO A 291 5.66 -11.26 5.35
N TYR A 292 5.72 -11.12 6.67
CA TYR A 292 4.95 -10.11 7.43
C TYR A 292 3.43 -10.19 7.30
N TYR A 293 2.88 -11.33 6.80
CA TYR A 293 1.44 -11.46 6.56
C TYR A 293 0.60 -11.17 7.80
N ASP A 294 1.06 -11.54 8.99
CA ASP A 294 0.34 -11.36 10.25
C ASP A 294 0.24 -9.90 10.70
N LEU A 295 1.07 -8.99 10.18
CA LEU A 295 0.99 -7.57 10.55
C LEU A 295 -0.37 -6.95 10.18
N ARG A 296 -1.06 -7.47 9.17
CA ARG A 296 -2.41 -7.03 8.81
C ARG A 296 -3.45 -7.29 9.91
N HIS A 297 -3.18 -8.24 10.81
CA HIS A 297 -4.06 -8.59 11.93
C HIS A 297 -3.82 -7.73 13.18
N THR A 298 -2.91 -6.77 13.16
CA THR A 298 -2.67 -5.84 14.28
C THR A 298 -3.78 -4.80 14.44
N VAL A 299 -4.66 -4.68 13.45
CA VAL A 299 -5.86 -3.85 13.47
C VAL A 299 -7.11 -4.72 13.33
N ARG A 300 -8.30 -4.18 13.68
CA ARG A 300 -9.55 -4.88 13.41
C ARG A 300 -9.79 -5.01 11.92
N PRO A 301 -10.29 -6.16 11.44
CA PRO A 301 -10.70 -6.30 10.05
C PRO A 301 -11.88 -5.38 9.73
N GLY A 302 -11.97 -4.96 8.46
CA GLY A 302 -13.00 -4.04 8.00
C GLY A 302 -14.06 -4.68 7.10
N ILE A 303 -15.23 -4.05 7.01
CA ILE A 303 -16.23 -4.30 5.96
C ILE A 303 -15.65 -3.83 4.64
N THR A 304 -15.07 -2.64 4.62
CA THR A 304 -14.28 -2.11 3.51
C THR A 304 -12.84 -1.85 3.95
N GLY A 305 -11.93 -1.61 3.00
CA GLY A 305 -10.53 -1.36 3.31
C GLY A 305 -9.76 -0.79 2.13
N TRP A 306 -8.55 -0.31 2.40
CA TRP A 306 -7.69 0.33 1.40
C TRP A 306 -7.35 -0.60 0.23
N ALA A 307 -7.08 -1.89 0.50
CA ALA A 307 -6.89 -2.88 -0.54
C ALA A 307 -8.14 -3.08 -1.41
N GLN A 308 -9.34 -3.10 -0.80
CA GLN A 308 -10.59 -3.32 -1.52
C GLN A 308 -10.97 -2.17 -2.45
N THR A 309 -10.53 -0.93 -2.15
CA THR A 309 -10.83 0.25 -2.97
C THR A 309 -9.79 0.55 -4.04
N ASN A 310 -8.56 0.00 -3.92
CA ASN A 310 -7.45 0.31 -4.82
C ASN A 310 -6.95 -0.90 -5.63
N PHE A 311 -7.36 -2.12 -5.28
CA PHE A 311 -6.94 -3.34 -5.97
C PHE A 311 -8.15 -4.18 -6.35
N ARG A 312 -8.22 -4.58 -7.64
CA ARG A 312 -9.29 -5.42 -8.16
C ARG A 312 -9.22 -6.83 -7.57
N TYR A 313 -10.34 -7.51 -7.60
CA TYR A 313 -10.48 -8.85 -7.05
C TYR A 313 -9.57 -9.84 -7.77
N GLY A 314 -8.79 -10.60 -6.98
CA GLY A 314 -7.96 -11.70 -7.47
C GLY A 314 -7.94 -12.82 -6.43
N ALA A 315 -7.71 -14.06 -6.88
CA ALA A 315 -7.81 -15.29 -6.11
C ALA A 315 -6.49 -16.10 -6.12
N SER A 316 -5.36 -15.45 -6.37
CA SER A 316 -4.03 -16.07 -6.38
C SER A 316 -3.20 -15.68 -5.14
N ALA A 317 -2.07 -16.34 -4.94
CA ALA A 317 -1.11 -15.98 -3.90
C ALA A 317 -0.45 -14.61 -4.19
N GLU A 318 -0.23 -14.32 -5.48
CA GLU A 318 0.29 -13.03 -5.95
C GLU A 318 -0.70 -11.90 -5.65
N ASP A 319 -2.01 -12.14 -5.84
CA ASP A 319 -3.05 -11.18 -5.48
C ASP A 319 -3.12 -10.96 -3.96
N ALA A 320 -2.95 -12.03 -3.18
CA ALA A 320 -2.89 -11.93 -1.72
C ALA A 320 -1.67 -11.13 -1.26
N HIS A 321 -0.52 -11.30 -1.93
CA HIS A 321 0.69 -10.53 -1.69
C HIS A 321 0.47 -9.04 -2.02
N MET A 322 -0.15 -8.74 -3.16
CA MET A 322 -0.48 -7.36 -3.55
C MET A 322 -1.47 -6.71 -2.58
N LYS A 323 -2.53 -7.44 -2.18
CA LYS A 323 -3.48 -6.96 -1.14
C LYS A 323 -2.77 -6.65 0.17
N LEU A 324 -1.81 -7.50 0.58
CA LEU A 324 -1.03 -7.25 1.79
C LEU A 324 -0.26 -5.93 1.72
N GLN A 325 0.32 -5.57 0.59
CA GLN A 325 1.02 -4.29 0.42
C GLN A 325 0.11 -3.09 0.72
N TYR A 326 -1.15 -3.11 0.24
CA TYR A 326 -2.16 -2.10 0.55
C TYR A 326 -2.63 -2.17 2.01
N ASP A 327 -2.84 -3.37 2.55
CA ASP A 327 -3.26 -3.56 3.94
C ASP A 327 -2.19 -3.02 4.91
N LEU A 328 -0.90 -3.28 4.65
CA LEU A 328 0.20 -2.77 5.48
C LEU A 328 0.36 -1.25 5.36
N TYR A 329 0.11 -0.67 4.18
CA TYR A 329 0.05 0.79 4.04
C TYR A 329 -1.04 1.38 4.95
N TYR A 330 -2.24 0.79 4.93
CA TYR A 330 -3.33 1.20 5.81
C TYR A 330 -2.95 1.07 7.28
N VAL A 331 -2.39 -0.08 7.70
CA VAL A 331 -1.97 -0.32 9.09
C VAL A 331 -0.93 0.71 9.54
N LYS A 332 0.05 1.00 8.68
CA LYS A 332 1.12 1.98 8.95
C LYS A 332 0.60 3.42 9.04
N ARG A 333 -0.33 3.81 8.16
CA ARG A 333 -0.85 5.17 8.00
C ARG A 333 -2.24 5.36 8.61
N LEU A 334 -2.67 4.47 9.51
CA LEU A 334 -4.00 4.48 10.11
C LEU A 334 -4.32 5.86 10.71
N SER A 335 -5.34 6.51 10.16
CA SER A 335 -5.81 7.82 10.58
C SER A 335 -7.30 7.98 10.25
N PHE A 336 -7.98 8.88 10.96
CA PHE A 336 -9.37 9.20 10.68
C PHE A 336 -9.58 9.73 9.25
N ALA A 337 -8.67 10.55 8.75
CA ALA A 337 -8.73 11.07 7.39
C ALA A 337 -8.63 9.96 6.33
N LEU A 338 -7.77 8.96 6.56
CA LEU A 338 -7.65 7.80 5.66
C LEU A 338 -8.93 6.95 5.69
N ASP A 339 -9.53 6.74 6.86
CA ASP A 339 -10.80 6.02 6.98
C ASP A 339 -11.92 6.74 6.21
N MET A 340 -12.05 8.06 6.35
CA MET A 340 -13.04 8.85 5.60
C MET A 340 -12.81 8.77 4.10
N ARG A 341 -11.56 8.86 3.65
CA ARG A 341 -11.21 8.68 2.24
C ARG A 341 -11.64 7.31 1.71
N ILE A 342 -11.38 6.24 2.46
CA ILE A 342 -11.79 4.87 2.09
C ILE A 342 -13.30 4.75 2.02
N LEU A 343 -14.04 5.29 2.99
CA LEU A 343 -15.50 5.27 2.99
C LEU A 343 -16.08 5.99 1.77
N VAL A 344 -15.59 7.17 1.44
CA VAL A 344 -16.01 7.92 0.24
C VAL A 344 -15.68 7.13 -1.04
N GLN A 345 -14.48 6.56 -1.15
CA GLN A 345 -14.11 5.71 -2.28
C GLN A 345 -15.01 4.48 -2.39
N THR A 346 -15.37 3.85 -1.25
CA THR A 346 -16.26 2.69 -1.23
C THR A 346 -17.63 3.03 -1.80
N VAL A 347 -18.21 4.14 -1.37
CA VAL A 347 -19.50 4.62 -1.91
C VAL A 347 -19.40 4.86 -3.42
N ARG A 348 -18.31 5.50 -3.88
CA ARG A 348 -18.07 5.74 -5.32
C ARG A 348 -17.98 4.42 -6.11
N VAL A 349 -17.20 3.44 -5.62
CA VAL A 349 -17.05 2.13 -6.26
C VAL A 349 -18.40 1.38 -6.31
N MET A 350 -19.21 1.48 -5.24
CA MET A 350 -20.55 0.86 -5.21
C MET A 350 -21.52 1.51 -6.21
N LEU A 351 -21.47 2.85 -6.37
CA LEU A 351 -22.37 3.57 -7.28
C LEU A 351 -21.98 3.39 -8.75
N ILE A 352 -20.69 3.33 -9.06
CA ILE A 352 -20.18 3.16 -10.44
C ILE A 352 -20.23 1.69 -10.87
N GLY A 353 -20.37 0.75 -9.92
CA GLY A 353 -20.40 -0.69 -10.20
C GLY A 353 -19.01 -1.28 -10.51
N GLU A 354 -17.92 -0.54 -10.32
CA GLU A 354 -16.56 -1.03 -10.48
C GLU A 354 -16.20 -1.92 -9.27
N GLY A 355 -15.94 -3.21 -9.52
CA GLY A 355 -15.47 -4.15 -8.49
C GLY A 355 -16.56 -5.03 -7.85
N ALA A 356 -17.77 -5.07 -8.38
CA ALA A 356 -18.77 -6.08 -8.06
C ALA A 356 -18.53 -7.32 -8.93
N GLN A 357 -18.08 -8.41 -8.31
CA GLN A 357 -18.08 -9.76 -8.88
C GLN A 357 -18.83 -10.69 -7.97
#